data_21b81f5e8ae4497d612ac89ae31b571e
#
_entry.id   21b81f5e8ae4497d612ac89ae31b571e
#
_cell.length_a   1.000
_cell.length_b   1.000
_cell.length_c   1.000
_cell.angle_alpha   90.00
_cell.angle_beta   90.00
_cell.angle_gamma   90.00
#
_symmetry.space_group_name_H-M   'P 1'
#
loop_
_entity.id
_entity.type
_entity.pdbx_description
1 polymer ?
#
loop_
_entity_poly.entity_id
_entity_poly.type
_entity_poly.pdbx_seq_one_letter_code
_entity_poly.pdbx_strand_id
1 'polypeptide(L)'
;YLNGILFNDALTGYSPWSLWSGLNDATRNQEVTSGLNMGEMGIGSLGGTTNINTRPSQMRKGFRASLVNGNSTYRFRGMVTYASGLQDNGWSYAFSVSTRQGGNSYARGVYYNAFGYFAAVEKQFNDQPRLALSVLGAPTERGTQQAATQEVYDLVGNNYYNPNWGWQSGKRRNARVRNYHE
;
A
#
# COMPACT_ATOMS: atom_id res chain seq x y z
N TYR A 1 13.52 0.30 -2.18
CA TYR A 1 13.64 -0.61 -3.30
C TYR A 1 12.51 -1.63 -3.29
N LEU A 2 12.08 -2.08 -4.45
CA LEU A 2 11.21 -3.22 -4.65
C LEU A 2 11.95 -4.27 -5.46
N ASN A 3 12.22 -5.44 -4.87
CA ASN A 3 13.04 -6.51 -5.46
C ASN A 3 14.42 -6.02 -5.98
N GLY A 4 15.02 -5.03 -5.33
CA GLY A 4 16.29 -4.43 -5.73
C GLY A 4 16.19 -3.26 -6.72
N ILE A 5 15.01 -2.93 -7.23
CA ILE A 5 14.77 -1.81 -8.14
C ILE A 5 14.39 -0.58 -7.32
N LEU A 6 15.01 0.57 -7.62
CA LEU A 6 14.66 1.83 -6.97
C LEU A 6 13.22 2.23 -7.33
N PHE A 7 12.41 2.50 -6.31
CA PHE A 7 10.97 2.75 -6.46
C PHE A 7 10.56 4.16 -5.99
N ASN A 8 11.52 4.98 -5.69
CA ASN A 8 11.28 6.39 -5.38
C ASN A 8 11.02 7.16 -6.68
N ASP A 9 10.18 8.18 -6.59
CA ASP A 9 10.00 9.13 -7.66
C ASP A 9 11.34 9.76 -8.07
N ALA A 10 11.69 9.68 -9.34
CA ALA A 10 13.01 10.08 -9.83
C ALA A 10 13.28 11.58 -9.71
N LEU A 11 12.23 12.40 -9.67
CA LEU A 11 12.33 13.85 -9.60
C LEU A 11 12.35 14.38 -8.16
N THR A 12 11.48 13.85 -7.31
CA THR A 12 11.27 14.34 -5.94
C THR A 12 11.94 13.48 -4.88
N GLY A 13 12.37 12.27 -5.22
CA GLY A 13 12.86 11.27 -4.28
C GLY A 13 11.79 10.74 -3.32
N TYR A 14 10.54 11.16 -3.48
CA TYR A 14 9.44 10.80 -2.59
C TYR A 14 8.96 9.37 -2.85
N SER A 15 8.64 8.67 -1.79
CA SER A 15 8.06 7.32 -1.87
C SER A 15 6.64 7.34 -1.30
N PRO A 16 5.60 7.36 -2.16
CA PRO A 16 4.22 7.50 -1.72
C PRO A 16 3.66 6.16 -1.21
N TRP A 17 4.05 5.75 -0.01
CA TRP A 17 3.61 4.49 0.62
C TRP A 17 2.09 4.28 0.63
N SER A 18 1.33 5.37 0.64
CA SER A 18 -0.13 5.30 0.61
C SER A 18 -0.69 4.82 -0.72
N LEU A 19 0.09 4.86 -1.80
CA LEU A 19 -0.31 4.36 -3.12
C LEU A 19 -0.12 2.85 -3.27
N TRP A 20 0.58 2.21 -2.35
CA TRP A 20 0.88 0.78 -2.42
C TRP A 20 0.04 -0.03 -1.44
N SER A 21 -1.20 0.35 -1.35
CA SER A 21 -2.18 -0.37 -0.56
C SER A 21 -2.28 -1.83 -1.05
N GLY A 22 -2.01 -2.78 -0.18
CA GLY A 22 -1.98 -4.20 -0.56
C GLY A 22 -0.60 -4.78 -0.86
N LEU A 23 0.45 -3.97 -1.08
CA LEU A 23 1.79 -4.48 -1.27
C LEU A 23 2.28 -5.30 -0.05
N ASN A 24 1.91 -4.90 1.16
CA ASN A 24 2.22 -5.65 2.38
C ASN A 24 1.66 -7.08 2.36
N ASP A 25 0.60 -7.32 1.62
CA ASP A 25 -0.05 -8.63 1.52
C ASP A 25 0.75 -9.57 0.59
N ALA A 26 1.53 -9.00 -0.32
CA ALA A 26 2.43 -9.67 -1.26
C ALA A 26 3.91 -9.66 -0.80
N THR A 27 4.22 -8.97 0.29
CA THR A 27 5.59 -8.85 0.80
C THR A 27 6.03 -10.16 1.48
N ARG A 28 7.21 -10.66 1.07
CA ARG A 28 7.86 -11.79 1.72
C ARG A 28 8.63 -11.34 2.96
N ASN A 29 9.47 -10.33 2.80
CA ASN A 29 10.27 -9.70 3.85
C ASN A 29 10.64 -8.27 3.46
N GLN A 30 11.03 -7.51 4.45
CA GLN A 30 11.61 -6.19 4.29
C GLN A 30 13.01 -6.21 4.89
N GLU A 31 13.97 -5.76 4.13
CA GLU A 31 15.36 -5.59 4.56
C GLU A 31 15.59 -4.10 4.78
N VAL A 32 15.86 -3.74 6.02
CA VAL A 32 16.09 -2.34 6.40
C VAL A 32 17.53 -2.17 6.80
N THR A 33 18.23 -1.29 6.11
CA THR A 33 19.60 -0.89 6.43
C THR A 33 19.59 0.55 6.90
N SER A 34 20.05 0.81 8.10
CA SER A 34 20.07 2.14 8.71
C SER A 34 21.42 2.82 8.54
N GLY A 35 21.38 4.14 8.36
CA GLY A 35 22.60 4.97 8.29
C GLY A 35 23.33 4.91 6.96
N LEU A 36 24.55 5.43 6.96
CA LEU A 36 25.43 5.48 5.79
C LEU A 36 26.00 4.09 5.53
N ASN A 37 25.31 3.32 4.73
CA ASN A 37 25.76 2.00 4.33
C ASN A 37 25.76 1.87 2.80
N MET A 38 26.82 1.30 2.24
CA MET A 38 26.79 0.81 0.88
C MET A 38 25.97 -0.47 0.85
N GLY A 39 24.66 -0.33 0.58
CA GLY A 39 23.79 -1.48 0.37
C GLY A 39 24.22 -2.25 -0.87
N GLU A 40 24.02 -3.57 -0.87
CA GLU A 40 24.27 -4.43 -2.04
C GLU A 40 23.47 -4.02 -3.28
N MET A 41 22.45 -3.18 -3.13
CA MET A 41 21.43 -2.88 -4.16
C MET A 41 21.43 -1.43 -4.64
N GLY A 42 22.54 -0.72 -4.61
CA GLY A 42 22.63 0.60 -5.23
C GLY A 42 23.18 1.71 -4.33
N ILE A 43 22.86 2.95 -4.67
CA ILE A 43 23.35 4.13 -3.97
C ILE A 43 22.69 4.22 -2.60
N GLY A 44 23.47 4.04 -1.55
CA GLY A 44 23.00 4.22 -0.17
C GLY A 44 22.55 5.66 0.09
N SER A 45 21.65 5.84 1.02
CA SER A 45 21.25 7.16 1.51
C SER A 45 21.75 7.40 2.93
N LEU A 46 21.86 8.66 3.33
CA LEU A 46 22.23 9.04 4.70
C LEU A 46 21.28 8.48 5.76
N GLY A 47 20.01 8.30 5.41
CA GLY A 47 18.97 7.78 6.30
C GLY A 47 18.83 6.25 6.30
N GLY A 48 19.47 5.57 5.33
CA GLY A 48 19.34 4.14 5.14
C GLY A 48 18.46 3.76 3.94
N THR A 49 18.28 2.46 3.73
CA THR A 49 17.51 1.88 2.63
C THR A 49 16.53 0.84 3.13
N THR A 50 15.39 0.73 2.45
CA THR A 50 14.43 -0.36 2.65
C THR A 50 14.26 -1.09 1.34
N ASN A 51 14.48 -2.39 1.33
CA ASN A 51 14.18 -3.27 0.20
C ASN A 51 13.01 -4.19 0.55
N ILE A 52 11.97 -4.12 -0.26
CA ILE A 52 10.78 -4.96 -0.12
C ILE A 52 10.90 -6.11 -1.11
N ASN A 53 10.88 -7.32 -0.61
CA ASN A 53 10.98 -8.52 -1.43
C ASN A 53 9.60 -9.15 -1.64
N THR A 54 9.23 -9.28 -2.91
CA THR A 54 7.94 -9.87 -3.35
C THR A 54 8.14 -11.04 -4.32
N ARG A 55 9.34 -11.62 -4.40
CA ARG A 55 9.66 -12.70 -5.34
C ARG A 55 8.87 -13.97 -5.01
N PRO A 56 8.12 -14.53 -5.97
CA PRO A 56 7.32 -15.73 -5.74
C PRO A 56 8.12 -16.96 -5.31
N SER A 57 9.34 -17.12 -5.83
CA SER A 57 10.22 -18.26 -5.49
C SER A 57 10.63 -18.30 -4.02
N GLN A 58 10.63 -17.14 -3.36
CA GLN A 58 10.98 -17.01 -1.93
C GLN A 58 9.74 -17.03 -1.02
N MET A 59 8.54 -16.99 -1.57
CA MET A 59 7.31 -17.08 -0.81
C MET A 59 7.02 -18.51 -0.39
N ARG A 60 6.49 -18.67 0.82
CA ARG A 60 6.00 -19.98 1.27
C ARG A 60 4.78 -20.37 0.42
N LYS A 61 4.83 -21.57 -0.16
CA LYS A 61 3.69 -22.16 -0.88
C LYS A 61 2.46 -22.18 0.01
N GLY A 62 1.35 -21.70 -0.52
CA GLY A 62 0.07 -21.77 0.17
C GLY A 62 -0.90 -20.68 -0.19
N PHE A 63 -2.06 -20.79 0.40
CA PHE A 63 -3.16 -19.84 0.31
C PHE A 63 -3.31 -19.11 1.65
N ARG A 64 -3.57 -17.82 1.59
CA ARG A 64 -3.86 -16.99 2.76
C ARG A 64 -5.08 -16.14 2.47
N ALA A 65 -6.04 -16.17 3.37
CA ALA A 65 -7.17 -15.24 3.38
C ALA A 65 -7.22 -14.52 4.74
N SER A 66 -7.59 -13.27 4.73
CA SER A 66 -7.73 -12.46 5.95
C SER A 66 -8.91 -11.52 5.81
N LEU A 67 -9.71 -11.46 6.86
CA LEU A 67 -10.80 -10.51 7.02
C LEU A 67 -10.56 -9.73 8.30
N VAL A 68 -10.56 -8.42 8.20
CA VAL A 68 -10.32 -7.53 9.34
C VAL A 68 -11.42 -6.49 9.39
N ASN A 69 -11.98 -6.30 10.57
CA ASN A 69 -12.89 -5.21 10.87
C ASN A 69 -12.16 -4.17 11.74
N GLY A 70 -12.19 -2.93 11.33
CA GLY A 70 -11.55 -1.82 12.02
C GLY A 70 -12.53 -0.68 12.31
N ASN A 71 -12.12 0.25 13.15
CA ASN A 71 -12.90 1.42 13.51
C ASN A 71 -12.21 2.75 13.20
N SER A 72 -11.12 2.72 12.44
CA SER A 72 -10.35 3.90 12.07
C SER A 72 -10.80 4.44 10.71
N THR A 73 -9.89 4.63 9.75
CA THR A 73 -10.17 5.21 8.43
C THR A 73 -10.91 4.26 7.49
N TYR A 74 -10.83 2.97 7.73
CA TYR A 74 -11.64 1.95 7.04
C TYR A 74 -12.28 1.00 8.06
N ARG A 75 -13.44 0.47 7.72
CA ARG A 75 -14.17 -0.50 8.56
C ARG A 75 -13.88 -1.93 8.19
N PHE A 76 -13.69 -2.18 6.92
CA PHE A 76 -13.49 -3.54 6.41
C PHE A 76 -12.21 -3.63 5.60
N ARG A 77 -11.46 -4.71 5.79
CA ARG A 77 -10.37 -5.14 4.94
C ARG A 77 -10.51 -6.61 4.63
N GLY A 78 -10.56 -6.94 3.35
CA GLY A 78 -10.47 -8.30 2.85
C GLY A 78 -9.17 -8.50 2.08
N MET A 79 -8.57 -9.67 2.18
CA MET A 79 -7.36 -10.02 1.47
C MET A 79 -7.36 -11.50 1.13
N VAL A 80 -6.90 -11.81 -0.07
CA VAL A 80 -6.60 -13.17 -0.54
C VAL A 80 -5.24 -13.16 -1.23
N THR A 81 -4.36 -14.05 -0.83
CA THR A 81 -3.04 -14.23 -1.42
C THR A 81 -2.77 -15.70 -1.65
N TYR A 82 -2.22 -16.01 -2.83
CA TYR A 82 -1.73 -17.33 -3.15
C TYR A 82 -0.29 -17.26 -3.65
N ALA A 83 0.54 -18.20 -3.23
CA ALA A 83 1.90 -18.37 -3.75
C ALA A 83 2.16 -19.86 -4.03
N SER A 84 2.74 -20.14 -5.19
CA SER A 84 3.12 -21.52 -5.55
C SER A 84 4.38 -21.99 -4.84
N GLY A 85 5.22 -21.06 -4.38
CA GLY A 85 6.62 -21.34 -4.06
C GLY A 85 7.40 -21.73 -5.32
N LEU A 86 8.67 -22.05 -5.16
CA LEU A 86 9.48 -22.57 -6.25
C LEU A 86 9.08 -24.02 -6.54
N GLN A 87 8.74 -24.31 -7.80
CA GLN A 87 8.37 -25.63 -8.27
C GLN A 87 9.59 -26.35 -8.86
N ASP A 88 9.54 -27.67 -8.96
CA ASP A 88 10.64 -28.50 -9.50
C ASP A 88 11.00 -28.15 -10.93
N ASN A 89 10.04 -27.66 -11.71
CA ASN A 89 10.26 -27.17 -13.06
C ASN A 89 10.86 -25.76 -13.14
N GLY A 90 11.25 -25.16 -12.00
CA GLY A 90 11.84 -23.83 -11.90
C GLY A 90 10.86 -22.66 -12.03
N TRP A 91 9.56 -22.92 -12.16
CA TRP A 91 8.55 -21.86 -12.15
C TRP A 91 8.09 -21.53 -10.73
N SER A 92 7.79 -20.25 -10.51
CA SER A 92 7.05 -19.80 -9.34
C SER A 92 6.12 -18.66 -9.71
N TYR A 93 4.97 -18.60 -9.06
CA TYR A 93 3.99 -17.54 -9.26
C TYR A 93 3.28 -17.19 -7.96
N ALA A 94 2.89 -15.95 -7.85
CA ALA A 94 2.11 -15.45 -6.71
C ALA A 94 1.12 -14.40 -7.19
N PHE A 95 -0.04 -14.35 -6.54
CA PHE A 95 -1.02 -13.30 -6.74
C PHE A 95 -1.67 -12.93 -5.42
N SER A 96 -2.02 -11.67 -5.29
CA SER A 96 -2.71 -11.13 -4.13
C SER A 96 -3.76 -10.13 -4.58
N VAL A 97 -4.91 -10.18 -3.94
CA VAL A 97 -5.98 -9.20 -4.10
C VAL A 97 -6.43 -8.76 -2.72
N SER A 98 -6.57 -7.47 -2.53
CA SER A 98 -7.04 -6.92 -1.27
C SER A 98 -7.99 -5.74 -1.50
N THR A 99 -8.93 -5.57 -0.59
CA THR A 99 -9.82 -4.42 -0.57
C THR A 99 -9.85 -3.82 0.82
N ARG A 100 -9.92 -2.50 0.87
CA ARG A 100 -10.21 -1.74 2.08
C ARG A 100 -11.40 -0.85 1.80
N GLN A 101 -12.39 -0.91 2.66
CA GLN A 101 -13.61 -0.13 2.51
C GLN A 101 -13.88 0.62 3.81
N GLY A 102 -14.02 1.93 3.71
CA GLY A 102 -14.35 2.81 4.80
C GLY A 102 -15.60 3.63 4.47
N GLY A 103 -16.55 3.67 5.38
CA GLY A 103 -17.57 4.70 5.39
C GLY A 103 -17.11 5.89 6.22
N ASN A 104 -18.04 6.79 6.60
CA ASN A 104 -17.74 7.82 7.59
C ASN A 104 -17.14 7.17 8.84
N SER A 105 -15.88 7.48 9.08
CA SER A 105 -15.08 6.91 10.14
C SER A 105 -15.30 7.68 11.46
N TYR A 106 -14.23 8.14 12.11
CA TYR A 106 -14.29 8.95 13.33
C TYR A 106 -14.83 10.37 13.08
N ALA A 107 -14.68 10.91 11.87
CA ALA A 107 -15.19 12.20 11.47
C ALA A 107 -15.98 12.12 10.15
N ARG A 108 -16.93 13.02 9.97
CA ARG A 108 -17.76 13.04 8.76
C ARG A 108 -16.92 13.30 7.51
N GLY A 109 -17.11 12.47 6.48
CA GLY A 109 -16.40 12.57 5.22
C GLY A 109 -14.96 12.07 5.26
N VAL A 110 -14.51 11.47 6.37
CA VAL A 110 -13.21 10.79 6.45
C VAL A 110 -13.41 9.32 6.13
N TYR A 111 -12.83 8.87 5.05
CA TYR A 111 -12.90 7.48 4.61
C TYR A 111 -11.65 7.09 3.79
N TYR A 112 -11.43 5.80 3.64
CA TYR A 112 -10.37 5.25 2.82
C TYR A 112 -10.88 4.00 2.10
N ASN A 113 -11.04 4.10 0.80
CA ASN A 113 -11.38 2.99 -0.08
C ASN A 113 -10.17 2.67 -0.93
N ALA A 114 -9.78 1.42 -0.97
CA ALA A 114 -8.64 0.97 -1.75
C ALA A 114 -8.90 -0.44 -2.27
N PHE A 115 -8.39 -0.69 -3.47
CA PHE A 115 -8.32 -2.00 -4.06
C PHE A 115 -6.88 -2.27 -4.47
N GLY A 116 -6.23 -3.25 -3.84
CA GLY A 116 -4.87 -3.64 -4.16
C GLY A 116 -4.84 -4.93 -4.95
N TYR A 117 -4.02 -4.99 -5.98
CA TYR A 117 -3.73 -6.21 -6.72
C TYR A 117 -2.24 -6.36 -6.94
N PHE A 118 -1.80 -7.59 -6.93
CA PHE A 118 -0.43 -7.99 -7.21
C PHE A 118 -0.43 -9.33 -7.95
N ALA A 119 0.37 -9.43 -8.98
CA ALA A 119 0.64 -10.68 -9.65
C ALA A 119 2.13 -10.74 -10.03
N ALA A 120 2.77 -11.86 -9.80
CA ALA A 120 4.15 -12.07 -10.18
C ALA A 120 4.37 -13.50 -10.68
N VAL A 121 5.23 -13.63 -11.67
CA VAL A 121 5.73 -14.89 -12.18
C VAL A 121 7.24 -14.81 -12.26
N GLU A 122 7.91 -15.88 -11.88
CA GLU A 122 9.36 -16.01 -11.94
C GLU A 122 9.74 -17.36 -12.52
N LYS A 123 10.76 -17.37 -13.38
CA LYS A 123 11.38 -18.56 -13.92
C LYS A 123 12.84 -18.58 -13.53
N GLN A 124 13.25 -19.64 -12.88
CA GLN A 124 14.64 -19.97 -12.63
C GLN A 124 15.12 -20.97 -13.69
N PHE A 125 16.21 -20.62 -14.37
CA PHE A 125 16.84 -21.46 -15.37
C PHE A 125 18.08 -22.13 -14.76
N ASN A 126 17.96 -23.39 -14.39
CA ASN A 126 19.01 -24.17 -13.71
C ASN A 126 19.58 -23.38 -12.50
N ASP A 127 20.91 -23.37 -12.31
CA ASP A 127 21.56 -22.69 -11.18
C ASP A 127 21.76 -21.18 -11.39
N GLN A 128 21.41 -20.65 -12.56
CA GLN A 128 21.57 -19.25 -12.99
C GLN A 128 20.57 -18.99 -14.12
N PRO A 129 20.39 -17.86 -14.72
CA PRO A 129 19.79 -16.65 -14.19
C PRO A 129 18.29 -16.79 -13.87
N ARG A 130 17.71 -15.78 -13.27
CA ARG A 130 16.28 -15.72 -12.97
C ARG A 130 15.63 -14.60 -13.77
N LEU A 131 14.47 -14.90 -14.34
CA LEU A 131 13.62 -13.91 -14.99
C LEU A 131 12.35 -13.75 -14.16
N ALA A 132 12.03 -12.54 -13.74
CA ALA A 132 10.84 -12.24 -12.97
C ALA A 132 10.06 -11.11 -13.63
N LEU A 133 8.74 -11.30 -13.72
CA LEU A 133 7.80 -10.28 -14.13
C LEU A 133 6.80 -10.09 -13.00
N SER A 134 6.56 -8.84 -12.59
CA SER A 134 5.55 -8.51 -11.59
C SER A 134 4.72 -7.31 -12.03
N VAL A 135 3.44 -7.36 -11.70
CA VAL A 135 2.48 -6.29 -11.91
C VAL A 135 1.79 -6.02 -10.59
N LEU A 136 1.68 -4.79 -10.23
CA LEU A 136 0.99 -4.35 -9.01
C LEU A 136 0.25 -3.05 -9.25
N GLY A 137 -0.80 -2.83 -8.48
CA GLY A 137 -1.55 -1.58 -8.51
C GLY A 137 -2.42 -1.45 -7.27
N ALA A 138 -2.73 -0.22 -6.92
CA ALA A 138 -3.53 0.09 -5.75
C ALA A 138 -4.37 1.36 -5.96
N PRO A 139 -5.40 1.32 -6.83
CA PRO A 139 -6.32 2.44 -6.93
C PRO A 139 -6.95 2.73 -5.57
N THR A 140 -6.86 3.98 -5.14
CA THR A 140 -7.34 4.43 -3.84
C THR A 140 -8.16 5.70 -3.95
N GLU A 141 -9.20 5.80 -3.14
CA GLU A 141 -9.99 7.00 -2.92
C GLU A 141 -10.03 7.29 -1.42
N ARG A 142 -9.73 8.51 -1.04
CA ARG A 142 -9.79 8.90 0.37
C ARG A 142 -10.33 10.30 0.56
N GLY A 143 -11.26 10.44 1.50
CA GLY A 143 -11.69 11.69 2.06
C GLY A 143 -10.81 12.07 3.26
N THR A 144 -10.29 13.28 3.28
CA THR A 144 -9.36 13.73 4.32
C THR A 144 -10.03 14.74 5.25
N GLN A 145 -9.64 14.74 6.52
CA GLN A 145 -9.91 15.82 7.46
C GLN A 145 -8.75 16.81 7.42
N GLN A 146 -9.08 18.07 7.53
CA GLN A 146 -8.12 19.13 7.79
C GLN A 146 -8.28 19.55 9.25
N ALA A 147 -7.17 19.82 9.92
CA ALA A 147 -7.23 20.40 11.25
C ALA A 147 -7.87 21.81 11.20
N ALA A 148 -8.70 22.09 12.15
CA ALA A 148 -9.26 23.42 12.40
C ALA A 148 -8.56 24.06 13.62
N THR A 149 -8.78 25.35 13.84
CA THR A 149 -8.31 26.01 15.05
C THR A 149 -9.16 25.59 16.26
N GLN A 150 -8.61 25.73 17.46
CA GLN A 150 -9.35 25.41 18.69
C GLN A 150 -10.65 26.22 18.81
N GLU A 151 -10.62 27.47 18.40
CA GLU A 151 -11.80 28.37 18.40
C GLU A 151 -12.94 27.78 17.53
N VAL A 152 -12.62 27.16 16.39
CA VAL A 152 -13.62 26.53 15.53
C VAL A 152 -14.18 25.27 16.18
N TYR A 153 -13.35 24.46 16.85
CA TYR A 153 -13.83 23.29 17.58
C TYR A 153 -14.74 23.67 18.74
N ASP A 154 -14.40 24.72 19.46
CA ASP A 154 -15.19 25.25 20.58
C ASP A 154 -16.52 25.83 20.09
N LEU A 155 -16.52 26.58 18.99
CA LEU A 155 -17.72 27.11 18.36
C LEU A 155 -18.69 26.02 17.88
N VAL A 156 -18.16 24.94 17.30
CA VAL A 156 -18.95 23.83 16.79
C VAL A 156 -19.33 22.83 17.90
N GLY A 157 -18.63 22.86 19.03
CA GLY A 157 -18.81 21.91 20.13
C GLY A 157 -18.44 20.47 19.79
N ASN A 158 -17.55 20.28 18.82
CA ASN A 158 -17.17 18.94 18.34
C ASN A 158 -15.72 18.89 17.86
N ASN A 159 -14.89 18.15 18.56
CA ASN A 159 -13.47 17.95 18.22
C ASN A 159 -13.24 17.09 16.98
N TYR A 160 -14.27 16.42 16.46
CA TYR A 160 -14.23 15.65 15.20
C TYR A 160 -14.80 16.42 14.01
N TYR A 161 -14.96 17.75 14.15
CA TYR A 161 -15.39 18.58 13.05
C TYR A 161 -14.42 18.49 11.88
N ASN A 162 -14.96 18.31 10.67
CA ASN A 162 -14.19 18.27 9.44
C ASN A 162 -14.57 19.47 8.57
N PRO A 163 -13.71 20.50 8.44
CA PRO A 163 -14.00 21.67 7.62
C PRO A 163 -14.10 21.35 6.13
N ASN A 164 -13.59 20.19 5.69
CA ASN A 164 -13.76 19.76 4.31
C ASN A 164 -15.14 19.13 4.02
N TRP A 165 -15.96 18.86 5.05
CA TRP A 165 -17.27 18.25 4.89
C TRP A 165 -18.36 19.32 4.86
N GLY A 166 -19.10 19.41 3.75
CA GLY A 166 -20.17 20.41 3.61
C GLY A 166 -21.02 20.21 2.37
N TRP A 167 -21.92 21.15 2.15
CA TRP A 167 -22.75 21.21 0.98
C TRP A 167 -21.94 21.69 -0.23
N GLN A 168 -21.97 20.91 -1.31
CA GLN A 168 -21.35 21.25 -2.56
C GLN A 168 -22.26 20.79 -3.70
N SER A 169 -22.66 21.73 -4.54
CA SER A 169 -23.55 21.43 -5.69
C SER A 169 -24.78 20.61 -5.31
N GLY A 170 -25.45 20.98 -4.23
CA GLY A 170 -26.68 20.33 -3.77
C GLY A 170 -26.51 18.98 -3.06
N LYS A 171 -25.27 18.53 -2.83
CA LYS A 171 -24.97 17.28 -2.09
C LYS A 171 -23.98 17.53 -0.96
N ARG A 172 -24.14 16.79 0.15
CA ARG A 172 -23.13 16.78 1.21
C ARG A 172 -21.99 15.86 0.81
N ARG A 173 -20.78 16.40 0.70
CA ARG A 173 -19.57 15.66 0.34
C ARG A 173 -18.32 16.29 0.94
N ASN A 174 -17.22 15.56 0.89
CA ASN A 174 -15.91 16.07 1.25
C ASN A 174 -15.35 16.92 0.10
N ALA A 175 -14.86 18.12 0.39
CA ALA A 175 -14.25 19.02 -0.58
C ALA A 175 -12.86 18.57 -1.03
N ARG A 176 -12.20 17.71 -0.25
CA ARG A 176 -10.85 17.21 -0.52
C ARG A 176 -10.84 15.69 -0.59
N VAL A 177 -11.39 15.17 -1.65
CA VAL A 177 -11.24 13.77 -2.04
C VAL A 177 -9.97 13.64 -2.86
N ARG A 178 -9.14 12.67 -2.52
CA ARG A 178 -7.95 12.30 -3.30
C ARG A 178 -8.21 10.96 -3.94
N ASN A 179 -8.08 10.91 -5.25
CA ASN A 179 -8.20 9.72 -6.06
C ASN A 179 -6.86 9.39 -6.69
N TYR A 180 -6.44 8.15 -6.53
CA TYR A 180 -5.24 7.61 -7.15
C TYR A 180 -5.66 6.37 -7.93
N HIS A 181 -5.53 6.43 -9.26
CA HIS A 181 -5.99 5.41 -10.20
C HIS A 181 -4.83 4.71 -10.92
N GLU A 182 -3.68 4.65 -10.31
CA GLU A 182 -2.51 3.98 -10.88
C GLU A 182 -2.44 2.50 -10.49
#